data_998455d48131e6ad3f6fc40ba7c68c94
#
_entry.id   998455d48131e6ad3f6fc40ba7c68c94
#
_cell.length_a   1.000
_cell.length_b   1.000
_cell.length_c   1.000
_cell.angle_alpha   90.00
_cell.angle_beta   90.00
_cell.angle_gamma   90.00
#
_symmetry.space_group_name_H-M   'P 1'
#
loop_
_entity.id
_entity.type
_entity.pdbx_description
1 polymer ?
#
loop_
_entity_poly.entity_id
_entity_poly.type
_entity_poly.pdbx_seq_one_letter_code
_entity_poly.pdbx_strand_id
1 'polypeptide(L)'
;MRFWLCMAAVLIFDQWSKEMVAAYIAPGQSVEVLPGVMWFSHVFNRGAAFSILQGKTVYFIIAAAVVVVGLIAYNYFAKPAPLLQFITGMMAGGAVGNLLDRFRLGHVVDFIDFRFWPVFNLADIAIVTGGILLVIYFIWLDRDGLSNER
;
A
#
# COMPACT_ATOMS: atom_id res chain seq x y z
N MET A 1 6.55 -7.85 17.46
CA MET A 1 6.73 -8.89 16.42
C MET A 1 5.70 -8.82 15.31
N ARG A 2 4.39 -8.67 15.59
CA ARG A 2 3.33 -8.67 14.56
C ARG A 2 3.47 -7.59 13.50
N PHE A 3 3.85 -6.37 13.89
CA PHE A 3 4.15 -5.27 12.96
C PHE A 3 5.17 -5.68 11.89
N TRP A 4 6.34 -6.17 12.31
CA TRP A 4 7.43 -6.52 11.41
C TRP A 4 7.11 -7.69 10.50
N LEU A 5 6.42 -8.72 11.02
CA LEU A 5 5.99 -9.87 10.23
C LEU A 5 4.97 -9.46 9.16
N CYS A 6 3.98 -8.64 9.53
CA CYS A 6 2.99 -8.15 8.58
C CYS A 6 3.62 -7.24 7.53
N MET A 7 4.46 -6.30 7.95
CA MET A 7 5.21 -5.41 7.05
C MET A 7 6.05 -6.21 6.05
N ALA A 8 6.81 -7.20 6.52
CA ALA A 8 7.65 -8.04 5.66
C ALA A 8 6.80 -8.87 4.68
N ALA A 9 5.71 -9.48 5.14
CA ALA A 9 4.81 -10.25 4.29
C ALA A 9 4.22 -9.39 3.17
N VAL A 10 3.64 -8.24 3.50
CA VAL A 10 3.07 -7.32 2.50
C VAL A 10 4.14 -6.88 1.49
N LEU A 11 5.31 -6.48 1.95
CA LEU A 11 6.42 -6.08 1.09
C LEU A 11 6.84 -7.20 0.14
N ILE A 12 7.00 -8.42 0.64
CA ILE A 12 7.40 -9.58 -0.17
C ILE A 12 6.34 -9.87 -1.23
N PHE A 13 5.06 -9.93 -0.86
CA PHE A 13 3.98 -10.22 -1.81
C PHE A 13 3.82 -9.10 -2.85
N ASP A 14 3.95 -7.83 -2.44
CA ASP A 14 3.90 -6.70 -3.36
C ASP A 14 5.04 -6.78 -4.39
N GLN A 15 6.27 -6.89 -3.94
CA GLN A 15 7.43 -6.93 -4.85
C GLN A 15 7.42 -8.18 -5.73
N TRP A 16 7.08 -9.34 -5.16
CA TRP A 16 6.95 -10.57 -5.94
C TRP A 16 5.89 -10.45 -7.05
N SER A 17 4.71 -9.91 -6.74
CA SER A 17 3.66 -9.74 -7.74
C SER A 17 4.05 -8.76 -8.85
N LYS A 18 4.72 -7.66 -8.52
CA LYS A 18 5.25 -6.69 -9.48
C LYS A 18 6.32 -7.29 -10.39
N GLU A 19 7.22 -8.09 -9.83
CA GLU A 19 8.23 -8.81 -10.61
C GLU A 19 7.60 -9.85 -11.55
N MET A 20 6.56 -10.58 -11.09
CA MET A 20 5.82 -11.50 -11.96
C MET A 20 5.17 -10.77 -13.13
N VAL A 21 4.49 -9.65 -12.87
CA VAL A 21 3.90 -8.83 -13.93
C VAL A 21 4.96 -8.35 -14.91
N ALA A 22 6.08 -7.82 -14.42
CA ALA A 22 7.17 -7.33 -15.26
C ALA A 22 7.84 -8.43 -16.11
N ALA A 23 7.87 -9.68 -15.60
CA ALA A 23 8.45 -10.81 -16.31
C ALA A 23 7.54 -11.37 -17.42
N TYR A 24 6.23 -11.34 -17.24
CA TYR A 24 5.29 -12.00 -18.16
C TYR A 24 4.47 -11.05 -19.02
N ILE A 25 4.39 -9.76 -18.69
CA ILE A 25 3.59 -8.77 -19.41
C ILE A 25 4.52 -7.64 -19.85
N ALA A 26 4.63 -7.40 -21.15
CA ALA A 26 5.44 -6.31 -21.66
C ALA A 26 4.89 -4.94 -21.22
N PRO A 27 5.74 -3.91 -21.02
CA PRO A 27 5.29 -2.56 -20.65
C PRO A 27 4.19 -2.03 -21.58
N GLY A 28 3.12 -1.52 -20.99
CA GLY A 28 1.94 -1.00 -21.71
C GLY A 28 0.99 -2.08 -22.25
N GLN A 29 1.29 -3.36 -22.05
CA GLN A 29 0.40 -4.47 -22.44
C GLN A 29 -0.53 -4.87 -21.29
N SER A 30 -1.60 -5.58 -21.64
CA SER A 30 -2.60 -6.09 -20.70
C SER A 30 -2.98 -7.51 -21.07
N VAL A 31 -3.21 -8.35 -20.06
CA VAL A 31 -3.72 -9.71 -20.19
C VAL A 31 -5.04 -9.79 -19.43
N GLU A 32 -6.10 -10.25 -20.08
CA GLU A 32 -7.40 -10.44 -19.46
C GLU A 32 -7.36 -11.66 -18.52
N VAL A 33 -7.76 -11.46 -17.26
CA VAL A 33 -7.77 -12.49 -16.21
C VAL A 33 -9.19 -12.94 -15.90
N LEU A 34 -10.11 -11.99 -15.79
CA LEU A 34 -11.54 -12.24 -15.66
C LEU A 34 -12.26 -11.60 -16.84
N PRO A 35 -12.92 -12.38 -17.72
CA PRO A 35 -13.53 -11.87 -18.95
C PRO A 35 -14.44 -10.67 -18.70
N GLY A 36 -14.14 -9.56 -19.37
CA GLY A 36 -14.88 -8.31 -19.27
C GLY A 36 -14.82 -7.56 -17.94
N VAL A 37 -14.06 -8.06 -16.92
CA VAL A 37 -14.06 -7.50 -15.56
C VAL A 37 -12.69 -7.02 -15.12
N MET A 38 -11.64 -7.85 -15.27
CA MET A 38 -10.33 -7.56 -14.73
C MET A 38 -9.19 -7.99 -15.65
N TRP A 39 -8.20 -7.14 -15.75
CA TRP A 39 -6.95 -7.36 -16.50
C TRP A 39 -5.75 -7.22 -15.57
N PHE A 40 -4.66 -7.89 -15.90
CA PHE A 40 -3.34 -7.50 -15.44
C PHE A 40 -2.68 -6.66 -16.51
N SER A 41 -2.36 -5.42 -16.16
CA SER A 41 -1.76 -4.42 -17.06
C SER A 41 -0.39 -3.99 -16.53
N HIS A 42 0.63 -3.92 -17.36
CA HIS A 42 1.95 -3.46 -16.92
C HIS A 42 2.04 -1.95 -17.12
N VAL A 43 1.76 -1.18 -16.05
CA VAL A 43 1.70 0.28 -16.10
C VAL A 43 2.80 0.90 -15.22
N PHE A 44 3.49 1.91 -15.74
CA PHE A 44 4.49 2.71 -15.02
C PHE A 44 3.85 3.97 -14.46
N ASN A 45 3.63 4.00 -13.14
CA ASN A 45 3.07 5.13 -12.43
C ASN A 45 4.16 6.06 -11.88
N ARG A 46 4.35 7.23 -12.51
CA ARG A 46 5.32 8.27 -12.09
C ARG A 46 4.72 9.35 -11.19
N GLY A 47 3.44 9.22 -10.83
CA GLY A 47 2.70 10.20 -10.01
C GLY A 47 1.98 9.56 -8.83
N ALA A 48 0.89 10.20 -8.41
CA ALA A 48 -0.13 9.61 -7.56
C ALA A 48 -1.25 9.00 -8.40
N ALA A 49 -2.32 8.50 -7.73
CA ALA A 49 -3.53 8.08 -8.40
C ALA A 49 -4.00 9.15 -9.40
N PHE A 50 -4.57 8.74 -10.54
CA PHE A 50 -4.99 9.61 -11.63
C PHE A 50 -3.86 10.42 -12.31
N SER A 51 -2.59 9.97 -12.22
CA SER A 51 -1.44 10.68 -12.81
C SER A 51 -1.26 12.13 -12.31
N ILE A 52 -1.78 12.46 -11.14
CA ILE A 52 -1.62 13.77 -10.51
C ILE A 52 -0.16 13.94 -10.10
N LEU A 53 0.42 15.14 -10.33
CA LEU A 53 1.80 15.49 -9.99
C LEU A 53 2.87 14.65 -10.71
N GLN A 54 2.67 14.30 -11.99
CA GLN A 54 3.71 13.67 -12.79
C GLN A 54 5.03 14.46 -12.72
N GLY A 55 6.16 13.73 -12.62
CA GLY A 55 7.49 14.33 -12.52
C GLY A 55 7.89 14.79 -11.10
N LYS A 56 7.00 14.67 -10.12
CA LYS A 56 7.29 15.03 -8.71
C LYS A 56 7.59 13.82 -7.82
N THR A 57 8.20 12.79 -8.36
CA THR A 57 8.53 11.53 -7.67
C THR A 57 9.22 11.74 -6.32
N VAL A 58 10.08 12.77 -6.21
CA VAL A 58 10.78 13.09 -4.96
C VAL A 58 9.83 13.42 -3.81
N TYR A 59 8.74 14.15 -4.07
CA TYR A 59 7.76 14.46 -3.02
C TYR A 59 7.05 13.19 -2.51
N PHE A 60 6.75 12.25 -3.40
CA PHE A 60 6.16 10.96 -3.00
C PHE A 60 7.14 10.09 -2.22
N ILE A 61 8.43 10.12 -2.58
CA ILE A 61 9.49 9.45 -1.81
C ILE A 61 9.55 10.03 -0.40
N ILE A 62 9.61 11.35 -0.27
CA ILE A 62 9.67 12.02 1.06
C ILE A 62 8.43 11.71 1.87
N ALA A 63 7.24 11.87 1.30
CA ALA A 63 5.98 11.60 2.00
C ALA A 63 5.89 10.13 2.46
N ALA A 64 6.20 9.18 1.59
CA ALA A 64 6.22 7.76 1.95
C ALA A 64 7.25 7.46 3.04
N ALA A 65 8.45 8.03 2.95
CA ALA A 65 9.49 7.86 3.97
C ALA A 65 9.05 8.42 5.33
N VAL A 66 8.43 9.60 5.38
CA VAL A 66 7.89 10.18 6.61
C VAL A 66 6.82 9.28 7.23
N VAL A 67 5.89 8.76 6.42
CA VAL A 67 4.86 7.84 6.90
C VAL A 67 5.48 6.56 7.45
N VAL A 68 6.41 5.94 6.72
CA VAL A 68 7.09 4.70 7.16
C VAL A 68 7.84 4.91 8.48
N VAL A 69 8.63 5.99 8.58
CA VAL A 69 9.37 6.32 9.80
C VAL A 69 8.41 6.59 10.96
N GLY A 70 7.31 7.32 10.71
CA GLY A 70 6.29 7.58 11.73
C GLY A 70 5.62 6.30 12.24
N LEU A 71 5.26 5.36 11.34
CA LEU A 71 4.66 4.08 11.72
C LEU A 71 5.64 3.18 12.50
N ILE A 72 6.91 3.16 12.10
CA ILE A 72 7.97 2.43 12.83
C ILE A 72 8.16 3.04 14.21
N ALA A 73 8.31 4.35 14.31
CA ALA A 73 8.49 5.05 15.58
C ALA A 73 7.29 4.83 16.51
N TYR A 74 6.06 4.94 15.99
CA TYR A 74 4.86 4.64 16.75
C TYR A 74 4.88 3.22 17.33
N ASN A 75 5.18 2.21 16.51
CA ASN A 75 5.23 0.83 16.99
C ASN A 75 6.36 0.56 17.99
N TYR A 76 7.49 1.24 17.81
CA TYR A 76 8.65 1.08 18.70
C TYR A 76 8.41 1.71 20.08
N PHE A 77 7.92 2.95 20.12
CA PHE A 77 7.76 3.71 21.36
C PHE A 77 6.42 3.45 22.06
N ALA A 78 5.32 3.43 21.34
CA ALA A 78 3.98 3.27 21.91
C ALA A 78 3.60 1.82 22.18
N LYS A 79 4.24 0.84 21.53
CA LYS A 79 3.95 -0.60 21.65
C LYS A 79 2.45 -0.91 21.61
N PRO A 80 1.74 -0.51 20.54
CA PRO A 80 0.28 -0.53 20.49
C PRO A 80 -0.30 -1.95 20.58
N ALA A 81 -1.63 -2.03 20.74
CA ALA A 81 -2.37 -3.28 20.76
C ALA A 81 -2.06 -4.16 19.52
N PRO A 82 -2.16 -5.49 19.66
CA PRO A 82 -1.82 -6.43 18.58
C PRO A 82 -2.48 -6.15 17.25
N LEU A 83 -3.74 -5.71 17.26
CA LEU A 83 -4.48 -5.35 16.05
C LEU A 83 -3.90 -4.10 15.38
N LEU A 84 -3.55 -3.08 16.17
CA LEU A 84 -2.89 -1.87 15.64
C LEU A 84 -1.49 -2.17 15.06
N GLN A 85 -0.74 -3.09 15.69
CA GLN A 85 0.53 -3.53 15.12
C GLN A 85 0.34 -4.19 13.75
N PHE A 86 -0.72 -4.99 13.57
CA PHE A 86 -1.04 -5.62 12.29
C PHE A 86 -1.44 -4.56 11.24
N ILE A 87 -2.38 -3.66 11.58
CA ILE A 87 -2.87 -2.60 10.69
C ILE A 87 -1.72 -1.70 10.24
N THR A 88 -0.93 -1.19 11.19
CA THR A 88 0.18 -0.30 10.90
C THR A 88 1.33 -1.00 10.17
N GLY A 89 1.55 -2.30 10.43
CA GLY A 89 2.50 -3.13 9.70
C GLY A 89 2.09 -3.32 8.23
N MET A 90 0.80 -3.52 7.98
CA MET A 90 0.25 -3.62 6.62
C MET A 90 0.46 -2.31 5.84
N MET A 91 0.13 -1.17 6.44
CA MET A 91 0.35 0.15 5.84
C MET A 91 1.84 0.42 5.58
N ALA A 92 2.71 0.10 6.54
CA ALA A 92 4.15 0.30 6.40
C ALA A 92 4.72 -0.59 5.29
N GLY A 93 4.30 -1.85 5.19
CA GLY A 93 4.73 -2.78 4.14
C GLY A 93 4.38 -2.28 2.73
N GLY A 94 3.14 -1.82 2.53
CA GLY A 94 2.72 -1.22 1.28
C GLY A 94 3.47 0.07 0.96
N ALA A 95 3.61 0.96 1.94
CA ALA A 95 4.36 2.21 1.74
C ALA A 95 5.83 1.95 1.37
N VAL A 96 6.49 0.98 2.01
CA VAL A 96 7.86 0.57 1.67
C VAL A 96 7.92 -0.05 0.27
N GLY A 97 6.94 -0.88 -0.13
CA GLY A 97 6.88 -1.46 -1.47
C GLY A 97 6.87 -0.40 -2.57
N ASN A 98 5.95 0.56 -2.48
CA ASN A 98 5.88 1.67 -3.43
C ASN A 98 7.06 2.66 -3.33
N LEU A 99 7.68 2.79 -2.16
CA LEU A 99 8.90 3.58 -1.97
C LEU A 99 10.09 2.92 -2.65
N LEU A 100 10.24 1.61 -2.50
CA LEU A 100 11.32 0.83 -3.10
C LEU A 100 11.29 0.90 -4.63
N ASP A 101 10.09 0.78 -5.24
CA ASP A 101 9.93 0.93 -6.69
C ASP A 101 10.38 2.30 -7.16
N ARG A 102 9.93 3.38 -6.51
CA ARG A 102 10.32 4.75 -6.86
C ARG A 102 11.82 4.99 -6.72
N PHE A 103 12.43 4.38 -5.71
CA PHE A 103 13.87 4.53 -5.49
C PHE A 103 14.70 3.76 -6.53
N ARG A 104 14.27 2.53 -6.88
CA ARG A 104 14.99 1.65 -7.81
C ARG A 104 14.70 1.97 -9.28
N LEU A 105 13.44 2.25 -9.61
CA LEU A 105 12.93 2.32 -10.98
C LEU A 105 12.54 3.74 -11.41
N GLY A 106 12.38 4.68 -10.46
CA GLY A 106 11.86 6.02 -10.72
C GLY A 106 10.33 6.08 -10.93
N HIS A 107 9.64 4.95 -10.83
CA HIS A 107 8.18 4.80 -10.96
C HIS A 107 7.69 3.64 -10.12
N VAL A 108 6.39 3.52 -9.95
CA VAL A 108 5.73 2.36 -9.34
C VAL A 108 5.18 1.47 -10.45
N VAL A 109 5.26 0.15 -10.28
CA VAL A 109 4.61 -0.82 -11.16
C VAL A 109 3.19 -1.05 -10.65
N ASP A 110 2.18 -0.62 -11.43
CA ASP A 110 0.77 -0.88 -11.18
C ASP A 110 0.24 -1.92 -12.16
N PHE A 111 -0.65 -2.81 -11.72
CA PHE A 111 -1.04 -3.94 -12.56
C PHE A 111 -2.48 -4.43 -12.40
N ILE A 112 -3.22 -4.10 -11.35
CA ILE A 112 -4.62 -4.50 -11.19
C ILE A 112 -5.49 -3.47 -11.91
N ASP A 113 -6.12 -3.89 -13.00
CA ASP A 113 -6.84 -3.01 -13.91
C ASP A 113 -8.30 -3.48 -14.09
N PHE A 114 -9.24 -2.67 -13.62
CA PHE A 114 -10.68 -2.87 -13.81
C PHE A 114 -11.25 -1.99 -14.94
N ARG A 115 -10.42 -1.27 -15.69
CA ARG A 115 -10.78 -0.36 -16.79
C ARG A 115 -11.57 0.89 -16.39
N PHE A 116 -12.42 0.83 -15.38
CA PHE A 116 -13.21 1.96 -14.88
C PHE A 116 -12.55 2.68 -13.68
N TRP A 117 -11.47 2.11 -13.15
CA TRP A 117 -10.69 2.62 -12.01
C TRP A 117 -9.22 2.76 -12.41
N PRO A 118 -8.46 3.71 -11.82
CA PRO A 118 -7.02 3.75 -12.03
C PRO A 118 -6.35 2.42 -11.70
N VAL A 119 -5.38 2.01 -12.49
CA VAL A 119 -4.60 0.80 -12.23
C VAL A 119 -3.84 0.95 -10.91
N PHE A 120 -3.79 -0.10 -10.10
CA PHE A 120 -3.16 -0.11 -8.78
C PHE A 120 -2.43 -1.44 -8.53
N ASN A 121 -1.83 -1.58 -7.34
CA ASN A 121 -1.02 -2.75 -6.97
C ASN A 121 -1.36 -3.26 -5.55
N LEU A 122 -0.66 -4.30 -5.07
CA LEU A 122 -0.91 -4.86 -3.74
C LEU A 122 -0.51 -3.91 -2.60
N ALA A 123 0.53 -3.08 -2.79
CA ALA A 123 0.91 -2.06 -1.81
C ALA A 123 -0.23 -1.05 -1.58
N ASP A 124 -0.90 -0.62 -2.65
CA ASP A 124 -2.02 0.31 -2.55
C ASP A 124 -3.21 -0.32 -1.82
N ILE A 125 -3.53 -1.60 -2.10
CA ILE A 125 -4.55 -2.35 -1.34
C ILE A 125 -4.19 -2.37 0.14
N ALA A 126 -2.95 -2.67 0.49
CA ALA A 126 -2.50 -2.74 1.87
C ALA A 126 -2.58 -1.37 2.58
N ILE A 127 -2.19 -0.29 1.91
CA ILE A 127 -2.27 1.07 2.47
C ILE A 127 -3.72 1.48 2.69
N VAL A 128 -4.58 1.33 1.67
CA VAL A 128 -5.98 1.74 1.73
C VAL A 128 -6.76 0.91 2.74
N THR A 129 -6.62 -0.41 2.69
CA THR A 129 -7.29 -1.31 3.66
C THR A 129 -6.81 -1.04 5.08
N GLY A 130 -5.51 -0.83 5.28
CA GLY A 130 -4.95 -0.47 6.57
C GLY A 130 -5.50 0.87 7.08
N GLY A 131 -5.61 1.87 6.22
CA GLY A 131 -6.22 3.16 6.56
C GLY A 131 -7.69 3.03 6.97
N ILE A 132 -8.48 2.26 6.22
CA ILE A 132 -9.89 1.99 6.56
C ILE A 132 -9.99 1.27 7.91
N LEU A 133 -9.21 0.21 8.12
CA LEU A 133 -9.21 -0.54 9.38
C LEU A 133 -8.77 0.32 10.56
N LEU A 134 -7.84 1.25 10.35
CA LEU A 134 -7.40 2.20 11.38
C LEU A 134 -8.55 3.14 11.79
N VAL A 135 -9.27 3.68 10.83
CA VAL A 135 -10.45 4.53 11.09
C VAL A 135 -11.53 3.76 11.83
N ILE A 136 -11.87 2.53 11.38
CA ILE A 136 -12.84 1.67 12.04
C ILE A 136 -12.41 1.36 13.48
N TYR A 137 -11.13 1.07 13.69
CA TYR A 137 -10.59 0.78 15.03
C TYR A 137 -10.80 1.94 15.99
N PHE A 138 -10.53 3.18 15.57
CA PHE A 138 -10.71 4.35 16.43
C PHE A 138 -12.18 4.68 16.69
N ILE A 139 -13.06 4.52 15.69
CA ILE A 139 -14.51 4.69 15.88
C ILE A 139 -15.06 3.66 16.88
N TRP A 140 -14.58 2.42 16.80
CA TRP A 140 -15.00 1.37 17.73
C TRP A 140 -14.52 1.66 19.16
N LEU A 141 -13.25 2.07 19.31
CA LEU A 141 -12.67 2.41 20.62
C LEU A 141 -13.39 3.57 21.31
N ASP A 142 -13.76 4.59 20.55
CA ASP A 142 -14.53 5.75 21.06
C ASP A 142 -15.90 5.33 21.57
N ARG A 143 -16.58 4.44 20.86
CA ARG A 143 -17.88 3.88 21.29
C ARG A 143 -17.79 3.08 22.58
N ASP A 144 -16.76 2.26 22.74
CA ASP A 144 -16.56 1.47 23.96
C ASP A 144 -16.18 2.37 25.16
N GLY A 145 -15.40 3.44 24.94
CA GLY A 145 -15.12 4.45 25.96
C GLY A 145 -16.37 5.13 26.47
N LEU A 146 -17.28 5.53 25.56
CA LEU A 146 -18.56 6.15 25.91
C LEU A 146 -19.56 5.18 26.60
N SER A 147 -19.41 3.87 26.42
CA SER A 147 -20.24 2.86 27.07
C SER A 147 -19.84 2.60 28.52
N ASN A 148 -18.59 2.85 28.87
CA ASN A 148 -18.06 2.66 30.23
C ASN A 148 -18.28 3.88 31.16
N GLU A 149 -18.71 5.02 30.61
CA GLU A 149 -19.05 6.23 31.40
C GLU A 149 -20.55 6.35 31.75
N ARG A 150 -21.36 5.36 31.41
CA ARG A 150 -22.79 5.27 31.74
C ARG A 150 -23.05 4.11 32.71
#